data_3bf225d71a44ea3ff934d7931e1c1217
#
_entry.id   3bf225d71a44ea3ff934d7931e1c1217
#
_cell.length_a   1.000
_cell.length_b   1.000
_cell.length_c   1.000
_cell.angle_alpha   90.00
_cell.angle_beta   90.00
_cell.angle_gamma   90.00
#
_symmetry.space_group_name_H-M   'P 1'
#
loop_
_entity.id
_entity.type
_entity.pdbx_description
1 polymer ?
#
loop_
_entity_poly.entity_id
_entity_poly.type
_entity_poly.pdbx_seq_one_letter_code
_entity_poly.pdbx_strand_id
1 'polypeptide(L)'
;QTGLSDLAIHAIGLVDVPYKWGGNTPAGGFDCSGLVVYVAYRAKGLKLPRTVVEMSRFGKEVEVDQRLPGDLIFFNTTGHPFSHVGIYVGKNRFVHAPSEGGTVRIESLLSSYWAPRLTTVRRLAKS
;
A
#
# COMPACT_ATOMS: atom_id res chain seq x y z
N GLN A 1 16.19 7.58 -3.10
CA GLN A 1 15.82 7.85 -3.47
C GLN A 1 14.76 8.49 -3.60
N THR A 2 14.67 9.19 -4.24
CA THR A 2 13.65 10.12 -4.35
C THR A 2 12.44 9.58 -5.04
N GLY A 3 12.57 8.77 -6.05
CA GLY A 3 11.44 8.32 -6.80
C GLY A 3 10.40 7.57 -5.99
N LEU A 4 10.83 6.64 -5.15
CA LEU A 4 9.88 5.84 -4.40
C LEU A 4 9.30 6.58 -3.21
N SER A 5 10.03 7.52 -2.64
CA SER A 5 9.46 8.28 -1.54
C SER A 5 8.33 9.19 -2.00
N ASP A 6 8.23 9.49 -3.30
CA ASP A 6 7.08 10.22 -3.83
C ASP A 6 5.79 9.43 -3.65
N LEU A 7 5.86 8.09 -3.72
CA LEU A 7 4.67 7.29 -3.46
C LEU A 7 4.21 7.50 -2.02
N ALA A 8 5.15 7.54 -1.08
CA ALA A 8 4.79 7.75 0.31
C ALA A 8 4.13 9.11 0.51
N ILE A 9 4.67 10.14 -0.11
CA ILE A 9 4.13 11.48 0.02
C ILE A 9 2.73 11.56 -0.56
N HIS A 10 2.52 10.98 -1.75
CA HIS A 10 1.19 10.98 -2.36
C HIS A 10 0.19 10.21 -1.49
N ALA A 11 0.63 9.07 -0.94
CA ALA A 11 -0.26 8.26 -0.12
C ALA A 11 -0.69 9.01 1.14
N ILE A 12 0.24 9.70 1.79
CA ILE A 12 -0.08 10.48 2.97
C ILE A 12 -1.11 11.56 2.65
N GLY A 13 -1.00 12.14 1.46
CA GLY A 13 -1.94 13.18 1.03
C GLY A 13 -3.36 12.70 0.83
N LEU A 14 -3.58 11.38 0.80
CA LEU A 14 -4.91 10.82 0.61
C LEU A 14 -5.54 10.30 1.91
N VAL A 15 -4.89 10.52 3.04
CA VAL A 15 -5.46 10.15 4.33
C VAL A 15 -6.81 10.83 4.50
N ASP A 16 -7.77 10.08 5.04
CA ASP A 16 -9.16 10.48 5.27
C ASP A 16 -10.09 10.32 4.07
N VAL A 17 -9.60 9.95 2.90
CA VAL A 17 -10.49 9.61 1.79
C VAL A 17 -11.26 8.34 2.16
N PRO A 18 -12.59 8.30 1.95
CA PRO A 18 -13.37 7.13 2.35
C PRO A 18 -12.99 5.85 1.62
N TYR A 19 -13.12 4.74 2.32
CA TYR A 19 -13.00 3.43 1.69
C TYR A 19 -14.22 3.19 0.80
N LYS A 20 -13.98 2.58 -0.35
CA LYS A 20 -15.07 2.22 -1.26
C LYS A 20 -14.69 0.94 -1.98
N TRP A 21 -15.51 -0.09 -1.82
CA TRP A 21 -15.26 -1.36 -2.49
C TRP A 21 -15.16 -1.13 -3.99
N GLY A 22 -14.07 -1.61 -4.57
CA GLY A 22 -13.83 -1.43 -6.00
C GLY A 22 -13.36 -0.04 -6.38
N GLY A 23 -13.20 0.87 -5.42
CA GLY A 23 -12.84 2.25 -5.72
C GLY A 23 -11.37 2.45 -5.99
N ASN A 24 -11.06 3.41 -6.85
CA ASN A 24 -9.68 3.71 -7.21
C ASN A 24 -9.47 5.20 -7.54
N THR A 25 -10.33 6.08 -7.04
CA THR A 25 -10.17 7.53 -7.24
C THR A 25 -10.43 8.28 -5.95
N PRO A 26 -9.85 9.47 -5.77
CA PRO A 26 -10.11 10.26 -4.56
C PRO A 26 -11.57 10.64 -4.42
N ALA A 27 -12.24 10.97 -5.54
CA ALA A 27 -13.64 11.36 -5.48
C ALA A 27 -14.56 10.20 -5.18
N GLY A 28 -14.24 9.02 -5.69
CA GLY A 28 -15.09 7.85 -5.51
C GLY A 28 -14.70 7.00 -4.31
N GLY A 29 -13.53 7.24 -3.71
CA GLY A 29 -13.03 6.42 -2.63
C GLY A 29 -12.11 5.32 -3.13
N PHE A 30 -11.46 4.61 -2.21
CA PHE A 30 -10.47 3.58 -2.55
C PHE A 30 -10.73 2.30 -1.77
N ASP A 31 -10.51 1.16 -2.43
CA ASP A 31 -10.23 -0.05 -1.66
C ASP A 31 -8.70 -0.19 -1.54
N CYS A 32 -8.20 -1.26 -0.91
CA CYS A 32 -6.79 -1.33 -0.57
C CYS A 32 -5.90 -1.32 -1.80
N SER A 33 -6.20 -2.12 -2.81
CA SER A 33 -5.36 -2.16 -4.01
C SER A 33 -5.64 -0.96 -4.91
N GLY A 34 -6.86 -0.43 -4.89
CA GLY A 34 -7.19 0.77 -5.67
C GLY A 34 -6.38 1.97 -5.25
N LEU A 35 -6.15 2.12 -3.94
CA LEU A 35 -5.30 3.19 -3.43
C LEU A 35 -3.89 3.06 -4.03
N VAL A 36 -3.33 1.86 -4.00
CA VAL A 36 -1.97 1.65 -4.49
C VAL A 36 -1.88 1.89 -5.98
N VAL A 37 -2.88 1.42 -6.75
CA VAL A 37 -2.90 1.66 -8.19
C VAL A 37 -2.89 3.15 -8.48
N TYR A 38 -3.74 3.90 -7.79
CA TYR A 38 -3.84 5.33 -8.01
C TYR A 38 -2.53 6.06 -7.68
N VAL A 39 -1.96 5.75 -6.50
CA VAL A 39 -0.75 6.41 -6.05
C VAL A 39 0.43 6.12 -6.98
N ALA A 40 0.60 4.85 -7.39
CA ALA A 40 1.71 4.49 -8.28
C ALA A 40 1.60 5.21 -9.62
N TYR A 41 0.39 5.32 -10.14
CA TYR A 41 0.21 6.00 -11.40
C TYR A 41 0.47 7.50 -11.27
N ARG A 42 -0.04 8.13 -10.22
CA ARG A 42 0.12 9.58 -10.05
C ARG A 42 1.55 9.95 -9.70
N ALA A 43 2.22 9.15 -8.89
CA ALA A 43 3.56 9.48 -8.44
C ALA A 43 4.64 9.12 -9.45
N LYS A 44 4.46 8.01 -10.17
CA LYS A 44 5.51 7.48 -11.01
C LYS A 44 5.07 7.13 -12.43
N GLY A 45 3.80 7.29 -12.75
CA GLY A 45 3.29 6.86 -14.05
C GLY A 45 3.27 5.36 -14.25
N LEU A 46 3.39 4.60 -13.15
CA LEU A 46 3.42 3.15 -13.25
C LEU A 46 1.99 2.61 -13.23
N LYS A 47 1.73 1.68 -14.15
CA LYS A 47 0.44 1.00 -14.17
C LYS A 47 0.59 -0.33 -13.48
N LEU A 48 0.03 -0.46 -12.31
CA LEU A 48 0.10 -1.69 -11.54
C LEU A 48 -1.08 -2.59 -11.84
N PRO A 49 -0.91 -3.90 -11.62
CA PRO A 49 -2.05 -4.81 -11.65
C PRO A 49 -3.09 -4.38 -10.62
N ARG A 50 -4.35 -4.74 -10.86
CA ARG A 50 -5.46 -4.26 -10.03
C ARG A 50 -5.63 -5.02 -8.72
N THR A 51 -5.20 -6.27 -8.64
CA THR A 51 -5.46 -7.08 -7.46
C THR A 51 -4.23 -7.20 -6.58
N VAL A 52 -4.46 -7.45 -5.29
CA VAL A 52 -3.38 -7.60 -4.32
C VAL A 52 -2.47 -8.76 -4.70
N VAL A 53 -3.05 -9.88 -5.11
CA VAL A 53 -2.26 -11.07 -5.47
C VAL A 53 -1.34 -10.76 -6.65
N GLU A 54 -1.85 -10.10 -7.67
CA GLU A 54 -1.03 -9.76 -8.82
C GLU A 54 0.06 -8.76 -8.45
N MET A 55 -0.27 -7.79 -7.59
CA MET A 55 0.72 -6.82 -7.13
C MET A 55 1.86 -7.50 -6.37
N SER A 56 1.56 -8.58 -5.67
CA SER A 56 2.58 -9.27 -4.87
C SER A 56 3.68 -9.89 -5.72
N ARG A 57 3.45 -9.98 -7.03
CA ARG A 57 4.43 -10.50 -7.96
C ARG A 57 5.11 -9.40 -8.77
N PHE A 58 4.74 -8.15 -8.52
CA PHE A 58 5.26 -7.04 -9.30
C PHE A 58 6.46 -6.44 -8.59
N GLY A 59 7.42 -5.97 -9.37
CA GLY A 59 8.59 -5.34 -8.80
C GLY A 59 9.55 -6.36 -8.20
N LYS A 60 10.26 -5.95 -7.16
CA LYS A 60 11.33 -6.74 -6.59
C LYS A 60 11.03 -7.00 -5.13
N GLU A 61 11.23 -8.22 -4.69
CA GLU A 61 11.04 -8.53 -3.28
C GLU A 61 12.15 -7.92 -2.43
N VAL A 62 11.79 -7.40 -1.27
CA VAL A 62 12.71 -6.73 -0.36
C VAL A 62 12.57 -7.39 1.00
N GLU A 63 13.70 -7.58 1.69
CA GLU A 63 13.68 -8.07 3.05
C GLU A 63 12.87 -7.10 3.92
N VAL A 64 12.10 -7.63 4.84
CA VAL A 64 11.23 -6.79 5.66
C VAL A 64 12.02 -5.70 6.39
N ASP A 65 13.20 -6.04 6.90
CA ASP A 65 13.99 -5.05 7.63
C ASP A 65 14.76 -4.10 6.73
N GLN A 66 14.66 -4.25 5.42
CA GLN A 66 15.27 -3.35 4.45
C GLN A 66 14.24 -2.45 3.78
N ARG A 67 13.02 -2.42 4.30
CA ARG A 67 11.95 -1.63 3.67
C ARG A 67 12.25 -0.14 3.72
N LEU A 68 11.83 0.55 2.68
CA LEU A 68 12.01 1.99 2.53
C LEU A 68 10.69 2.64 2.17
N PRO A 69 10.52 3.95 2.45
CA PRO A 69 9.30 4.64 2.07
C PRO A 69 8.99 4.48 0.58
N GLY A 70 7.75 4.17 0.28
CA GLY A 70 7.31 3.90 -1.09
C GLY A 70 7.21 2.42 -1.41
N ASP A 71 7.76 1.56 -0.57
CA ASP A 71 7.61 0.12 -0.78
C ASP A 71 6.18 -0.31 -0.48
N LEU A 72 5.74 -1.37 -1.17
CA LEU A 72 4.43 -1.96 -0.92
C LEU A 72 4.58 -3.02 0.16
N ILE A 73 3.66 -3.02 1.10
CA ILE A 73 3.66 -3.98 2.20
C ILE A 73 2.41 -4.83 2.10
N PHE A 74 2.59 -6.14 2.15
CA PHE A 74 1.49 -7.09 1.98
C PHE A 74 1.18 -7.79 3.29
N PHE A 75 -0.08 -8.10 3.49
CA PHE A 75 -0.57 -8.69 4.75
C PHE A 75 -1.53 -9.83 4.50
N ASN A 76 -1.61 -10.71 5.49
CA ASN A 76 -2.58 -11.79 5.53
C ASN A 76 -3.68 -11.38 6.51
N THR A 77 -4.82 -10.95 6.01
CA THR A 77 -5.95 -10.57 6.85
C THR A 77 -7.12 -11.53 6.74
N THR A 78 -7.11 -12.43 5.73
CA THR A 78 -8.24 -13.33 5.51
C THR A 78 -7.82 -14.79 5.47
N GLY A 79 -6.58 -15.09 5.79
CA GLY A 79 -6.04 -16.46 5.64
C GLY A 79 -5.22 -16.64 4.38
N HIS A 80 -5.27 -15.67 3.45
CA HIS A 80 -4.45 -15.69 2.25
C HIS A 80 -3.26 -14.74 2.47
N PRO A 81 -2.03 -15.15 2.15
CA PRO A 81 -0.84 -14.31 2.41
C PRO A 81 -0.87 -12.97 1.72
N PHE A 82 -1.60 -12.83 0.61
CA PHE A 82 -1.64 -11.58 -0.13
C PHE A 82 -3.08 -11.09 -0.23
N SER A 83 -3.68 -10.81 0.93
CA SER A 83 -5.07 -10.39 0.97
C SER A 83 -5.25 -8.89 1.26
N HIS A 84 -4.18 -8.21 1.63
CA HIS A 84 -4.23 -6.78 1.90
C HIS A 84 -2.90 -6.13 1.55
N VAL A 85 -2.92 -4.85 1.16
CA VAL A 85 -1.71 -4.14 0.77
C VAL A 85 -1.77 -2.70 1.26
N GLY A 86 -0.61 -2.15 1.61
CA GLY A 86 -0.46 -0.76 1.96
C GLY A 86 0.86 -0.22 1.43
N ILE A 87 1.11 1.06 1.68
CA ILE A 87 2.32 1.73 1.23
C ILE A 87 3.12 2.16 2.46
N TYR A 88 4.35 1.69 2.54
CA TYR A 88 5.21 2.06 3.65
C TYR A 88 5.61 3.53 3.54
N VAL A 89 5.54 4.25 4.66
CA VAL A 89 5.87 5.68 4.65
C VAL A 89 7.02 6.01 5.59
N GLY A 90 7.68 5.00 6.13
CA GLY A 90 8.81 5.22 7.03
C GLY A 90 8.41 5.21 8.48
N LYS A 91 9.39 5.09 9.36
CA LYS A 91 9.20 5.15 10.82
C LYS A 91 8.19 4.11 11.30
N ASN A 92 8.22 2.93 10.70
CA ASN A 92 7.34 1.82 11.05
C ASN A 92 5.87 2.14 10.87
N ARG A 93 5.52 2.99 9.88
CA ARG A 93 4.14 3.34 9.59
C ARG A 93 3.81 3.10 8.14
N PHE A 94 2.56 2.84 7.86
CA PHE A 94 2.10 2.62 6.50
C PHE A 94 0.73 3.26 6.29
N VAL A 95 0.42 3.58 5.03
CA VAL A 95 -0.86 4.16 4.64
C VAL A 95 -1.62 3.08 3.91
N HIS A 96 -2.90 2.92 4.21
CA HIS A 96 -3.74 1.93 3.55
C HIS A 96 -5.21 2.30 3.64
N ALA A 97 -6.03 1.62 2.83
CA ALA A 97 -7.48 1.72 2.88
C ALA A 97 -7.99 0.42 3.49
N PRO A 98 -8.29 0.41 4.79
CA PRO A 98 -8.47 -0.85 5.50
C PRO A 98 -9.79 -1.57 5.26
N SER A 99 -10.94 -0.89 5.33
CA SER A 99 -12.19 -1.61 5.25
C SER A 99 -13.37 -0.67 5.07
N GLU A 100 -14.47 -1.27 4.69
CA GLU A 100 -15.71 -0.55 4.50
C GLU A 100 -16.11 0.22 5.75
N GLY A 101 -16.61 1.41 5.57
CA GLY A 101 -16.96 2.28 6.69
C GLY A 101 -15.80 3.07 7.24
N GLY A 102 -14.58 2.77 6.82
CA GLY A 102 -13.40 3.50 7.26
C GLY A 102 -12.87 4.44 6.20
N THR A 103 -11.68 4.95 6.44
CA THR A 103 -11.02 5.88 5.52
C THR A 103 -9.57 5.42 5.31
N VAL A 104 -8.92 6.00 4.30
CA VAL A 104 -7.47 5.84 4.15
C VAL A 104 -6.82 6.40 5.42
N ARG A 105 -5.89 5.64 5.98
CA ARG A 105 -5.30 6.04 7.26
C ARG A 105 -3.86 5.57 7.39
N ILE A 106 -3.14 6.20 8.31
CA ILE A 106 -1.79 5.79 8.67
C ILE A 106 -1.88 4.90 9.89
N GLU A 107 -1.17 3.77 9.86
CA GLU A 107 -1.15 2.86 11.01
C GLU A 107 0.27 2.37 11.26
N SER A 108 0.50 1.86 12.46
CA SER A 108 1.80 1.36 12.87
C SER A 108 1.99 -0.09 12.44
N LEU A 109 3.14 -0.40 11.85
CA LEU A 109 3.51 -1.77 11.56
C LEU A 109 3.83 -2.56 12.83
N LEU A 110 4.02 -1.86 13.95
CA LEU A 110 4.38 -2.53 15.20
C LEU A 110 3.16 -2.90 16.02
N SER A 111 1.95 -2.59 15.54
CA SER A 111 0.75 -2.92 16.28
C SER A 111 0.59 -4.43 16.39
N SER A 112 -0.10 -4.86 17.44
CA SER A 112 -0.31 -6.29 17.65
C SER A 112 -1.20 -6.92 16.56
N TYR A 113 -1.97 -6.10 15.85
CA TYR A 113 -2.78 -6.61 14.75
C TYR A 113 -1.96 -6.77 13.48
N TRP A 114 -1.20 -5.74 13.09
CA TRP A 114 -0.53 -5.74 11.79
C TRP A 114 0.79 -6.47 11.75
N ALA A 115 1.58 -6.39 12.84
CA ALA A 115 2.91 -6.98 12.83
C ALA A 115 2.90 -8.48 12.49
N PRO A 116 2.05 -9.30 13.12
CA PRO A 116 2.07 -10.74 12.80
C PRO A 116 1.45 -11.06 11.44
N ARG A 117 0.77 -10.12 10.81
CA ARG A 117 0.13 -10.37 9.52
C ARG A 117 0.95 -9.95 8.32
N LEU A 118 2.07 -9.30 8.53
CA LEU A 118 2.94 -8.87 7.44
C LEU A 118 3.54 -10.09 6.75
N THR A 119 3.39 -10.17 5.42
CA THR A 119 3.88 -11.34 4.67
C THR A 119 5.07 -11.00 3.79
N THR A 120 5.07 -9.86 3.10
CA THR A 120 6.18 -9.55 2.22
C THR A 120 6.21 -8.06 1.92
N VAL A 121 7.34 -7.62 1.39
CA VAL A 121 7.56 -6.23 0.95
C VAL A 121 8.02 -6.26 -0.48
N ARG A 122 7.46 -5.40 -1.33
CA ARG A 122 7.87 -5.30 -2.73
C ARG A 122 8.28 -3.87 -3.03
N ARG A 123 9.36 -3.71 -3.77
CA ARG A 123 9.80 -2.39 -4.21
C ARG A 123 9.49 -2.26 -5.68
N LEU A 124 8.77 -1.21 -6.05
CA LEU A 124 8.45 -0.99 -7.45
C LEU A 124 9.71 -0.61 -8.19
N ALA A 125 9.86 -1.15 -9.36
CA ALA A 125 11.05 -0.87 -10.14
C ALA A 125 11.05 0.58 -10.55
N LYS A 126 12.25 1.22 -10.60
CA LYS A 126 12.29 2.47 -11.02
C LYS A 126 12.77 2.38 -12.28
N SER A 127 12.63 2.59 -13.08
CA SER A 127 13.13 2.47 -14.37
C SER A 127 13.79 3.49 -14.93
#